data_02cd1e0071cdcfaee5d251eb60eb97d7
#
_entry.id   02cd1e0071cdcfaee5d251eb60eb97d7
#
_cell.length_a   1.000
_cell.length_b   1.000
_cell.length_c   1.000
_cell.angle_alpha   90.00
_cell.angle_beta   90.00
_cell.angle_gamma   90.00
#
_symmetry.space_group_name_H-M   'P 1'
#
loop_
_entity.id
_entity.type
_entity.pdbx_description
1 polymer ?
#
loop_
_entity_poly.entity_id
_entity_poly.type
_entity_poly.pdbx_seq_one_letter_code
_entity_poly.pdbx_strand_id
1 'polypeptide(L)'
;MLRYCFIYGILAFVLSGCSLVAQKPADDYQLLAMQHLQQQKNWALDGRLALADDKDSVSLSISWRHDPQLDELDLVGPLGQGRVKISVTSNQVVVDDGDSRKVFDGQANAIISEQLGLDLPIESLKYWVLGVSDPRLAFTEQPGGFYQAGWLVRYREMQDVNSDTLPKKMTAEKDKARIKLIVDQWILS
;
A
#
# COMPACT_ATOMS: atom_id res chain seq x y z
N MET A 1 41.27 -2.13 64.05
CA MET A 1 39.93 -2.72 63.82
C MET A 1 39.36 -2.10 62.59
N LEU A 2 39.44 -2.83 61.47
CA LEU A 2 39.12 -2.29 60.15
C LEU A 2 37.80 -2.95 59.72
N ARG A 3 36.77 -2.15 59.59
CA ARG A 3 35.44 -2.62 59.11
C ARG A 3 35.35 -2.42 57.59
N TYR A 4 35.42 -3.52 56.84
CA TYR A 4 35.17 -3.51 55.42
C TYR A 4 33.66 -3.48 55.14
N CYS A 5 33.16 -2.37 54.58
CA CYS A 5 31.85 -2.29 53.98
C CYS A 5 31.91 -2.84 52.56
N PHE A 6 31.31 -4.02 52.37
CA PHE A 6 31.05 -4.57 51.04
C PHE A 6 29.82 -3.87 50.43
N ILE A 7 30.05 -3.04 49.45
CA ILE A 7 29.00 -2.45 48.64
C ILE A 7 28.74 -3.40 47.47
N TYR A 8 27.69 -4.19 47.58
CA TYR A 8 27.15 -4.95 46.44
C TYR A 8 26.40 -4.00 45.53
N GLY A 9 27.05 -3.60 44.41
CA GLY A 9 26.39 -2.91 43.32
C GLY A 9 25.52 -3.89 42.53
N ILE A 10 24.22 -3.83 42.72
CA ILE A 10 23.26 -4.54 41.88
C ILE A 10 23.18 -3.78 40.56
N LEU A 11 23.86 -4.30 39.54
CA LEU A 11 23.75 -3.84 38.17
C LEU A 11 22.41 -4.38 37.58
N ALA A 12 21.36 -3.59 37.67
CA ALA A 12 20.08 -3.89 37.05
C ALA A 12 20.24 -3.74 35.54
N PHE A 13 20.38 -4.86 34.86
CA PHE A 13 20.35 -4.94 33.39
C PHE A 13 18.87 -4.72 32.93
N VAL A 14 18.54 -3.51 32.55
CA VAL A 14 17.25 -3.20 31.90
C VAL A 14 17.30 -3.78 30.50
N LEU A 15 16.78 -5.00 30.32
CA LEU A 15 16.50 -5.59 29.03
C LEU A 15 15.36 -4.80 28.41
N SER A 16 15.69 -3.79 27.61
CA SER A 16 14.75 -3.13 26.73
C SER A 16 14.37 -4.10 25.62
N GLY A 17 13.39 -4.97 25.91
CA GLY A 17 12.76 -5.81 24.90
C GLY A 17 12.06 -4.91 23.91
N CYS A 18 12.59 -4.78 22.67
CA CYS A 18 11.82 -4.31 21.54
C CYS A 18 10.69 -5.32 21.34
N SER A 19 9.54 -5.09 21.94
CA SER A 19 8.33 -5.80 21.61
C SER A 19 7.98 -5.42 20.17
N LEU A 20 8.18 -6.35 19.23
CA LEU A 20 7.54 -6.34 17.93
C LEU A 20 6.04 -6.43 18.21
N VAL A 21 5.40 -5.28 18.36
CA VAL A 21 3.95 -5.21 18.45
C VAL A 21 3.43 -5.65 17.09
N ALA A 22 3.01 -6.90 17.00
CA ALA A 22 2.26 -7.39 15.84
C ALA A 22 1.04 -6.48 15.71
N GLN A 23 1.00 -5.67 14.66
CA GLN A 23 -0.12 -4.75 14.44
C GLN A 23 -1.38 -5.59 14.22
N LYS A 24 -2.35 -5.40 15.11
CA LYS A 24 -3.65 -6.05 15.04
C LYS A 24 -4.33 -5.68 13.71
N PRO A 25 -4.95 -6.65 13.00
CA PRO A 25 -5.80 -6.35 11.84
C PRO A 25 -6.92 -5.37 12.22
N ALA A 26 -7.47 -4.65 11.26
CA ALA A 26 -8.66 -3.84 11.48
C ALA A 26 -9.84 -4.75 11.85
N ASP A 27 -10.44 -4.51 13.02
CA ASP A 27 -11.60 -5.31 13.48
C ASP A 27 -12.83 -5.09 12.57
N ASP A 28 -12.86 -3.96 11.86
CA ASP A 28 -13.98 -3.54 10.99
C ASP A 28 -13.87 -4.10 9.56
N TYR A 29 -12.76 -4.78 9.24
CA TYR A 29 -12.59 -5.34 7.89
C TYR A 29 -13.34 -6.66 7.73
N GLN A 30 -14.29 -6.68 6.79
CA GLN A 30 -15.06 -7.86 6.41
C GLN A 30 -15.15 -7.93 4.87
N LEU A 31 -14.39 -8.84 4.25
CA LEU A 31 -14.31 -8.98 2.80
C LEU A 31 -15.69 -9.16 2.14
N LEU A 32 -16.54 -10.02 2.70
CA LEU A 32 -17.87 -10.29 2.16
C LEU A 32 -18.78 -9.06 2.15
N ALA A 33 -18.72 -8.24 3.19
CA ALA A 33 -19.52 -7.00 3.26
C ALA A 33 -19.07 -5.97 2.23
N MET A 34 -17.82 -6.03 1.80
CA MET A 34 -17.21 -5.07 0.87
C MET A 34 -17.26 -5.51 -0.60
N GLN A 35 -17.69 -6.73 -0.91
CA GLN A 35 -17.66 -7.27 -2.29
C GLN A 35 -18.39 -6.42 -3.32
N HIS A 36 -19.41 -5.65 -2.94
CA HIS A 36 -20.10 -4.72 -3.84
C HIS A 36 -19.15 -3.65 -4.41
N LEU A 37 -18.08 -3.29 -3.71
CA LEU A 37 -17.07 -2.34 -4.16
C LEU A 37 -16.22 -2.85 -5.34
N GLN A 38 -16.26 -4.14 -5.66
CA GLN A 38 -15.67 -4.65 -6.90
C GLN A 38 -16.32 -4.04 -8.16
N GLN A 39 -17.55 -3.53 -8.03
CA GLN A 39 -18.29 -2.89 -9.11
C GLN A 39 -18.16 -1.37 -9.10
N GLN A 40 -17.42 -0.81 -8.17
CA GLN A 40 -17.17 0.64 -8.09
C GLN A 40 -16.32 1.07 -9.30
N LYS A 41 -16.94 1.83 -10.20
CA LYS A 41 -16.35 2.18 -11.50
C LYS A 41 -15.53 3.46 -11.46
N ASN A 42 -15.94 4.42 -10.64
CA ASN A 42 -15.29 5.72 -10.58
C ASN A 42 -14.94 6.06 -9.14
N TRP A 43 -13.67 6.25 -8.90
CA TRP A 43 -13.19 6.66 -7.58
C TRP A 43 -11.87 7.43 -7.68
N ALA A 44 -11.58 8.19 -6.67
CA ALA A 44 -10.27 8.78 -6.50
C ALA A 44 -9.84 8.70 -5.04
N LEU A 45 -8.53 8.69 -4.83
CA LEU A 45 -7.92 8.79 -3.52
C LEU A 45 -6.73 9.76 -3.55
N ASP A 46 -6.53 10.41 -2.42
CA ASP A 46 -5.30 11.13 -2.09
C ASP A 46 -4.69 10.50 -0.84
N GLY A 47 -3.36 10.39 -0.80
CA GLY A 47 -2.72 9.72 0.32
C GLY A 47 -1.21 9.64 0.22
N ARG A 48 -0.66 8.64 0.92
CA ARG A 48 0.77 8.38 1.01
C ARG A 48 1.05 6.92 0.68
N LEU A 49 1.93 6.71 -0.27
CA LEU A 49 2.39 5.41 -0.74
C LEU A 49 3.84 5.20 -0.31
N ALA A 50 4.12 4.12 0.38
CA ALA A 50 5.49 3.68 0.60
C ALA A 50 5.71 2.33 -0.10
N LEU A 51 6.77 2.27 -0.89
CA LEU A 51 7.23 1.09 -1.60
C LEU A 51 8.61 0.74 -1.04
N ALA A 52 8.83 -0.53 -0.76
CA ALA A 52 10.11 -1.00 -0.23
C ALA A 52 10.42 -2.40 -0.76
N ASP A 53 11.70 -2.69 -0.91
CA ASP A 53 12.25 -4.02 -1.07
C ASP A 53 13.37 -4.27 -0.04
N ASP A 54 14.25 -5.25 -0.27
CA ASP A 54 15.38 -5.54 0.64
C ASP A 54 16.54 -4.55 0.53
N LYS A 55 16.54 -3.65 -0.44
CA LYS A 55 17.63 -2.71 -0.72
C LYS A 55 17.22 -1.27 -0.49
N ASP A 56 16.04 -0.92 -1.01
CA ASP A 56 15.58 0.46 -1.09
C ASP A 56 14.16 0.64 -0.56
N SER A 57 13.86 1.87 -0.17
CA SER A 57 12.50 2.27 0.18
C SER A 57 12.25 3.70 -0.28
N VAL A 58 11.06 3.93 -0.81
CA VAL A 58 10.61 5.26 -1.23
C VAL A 58 9.25 5.55 -0.61
N SER A 59 9.06 6.80 -0.17
CA SER A 59 7.76 7.30 0.30
C SER A 59 7.34 8.48 -0.56
N LEU A 60 6.12 8.42 -1.06
CA LEU A 60 5.57 9.35 -2.04
C LEU A 60 4.18 9.81 -1.57
N SER A 61 3.82 11.04 -1.91
CA SER A 61 2.40 11.41 -1.97
C SER A 61 1.80 10.79 -3.23
N ILE A 62 0.57 10.32 -3.14
CA ILE A 62 -0.16 9.73 -4.26
C ILE A 62 -1.52 10.39 -4.40
N SER A 63 -1.86 10.79 -5.62
CA SER A 63 -3.23 11.02 -6.06
C SER A 63 -3.54 10.00 -7.14
N TRP A 64 -4.60 9.22 -6.96
CA TRP A 64 -5.01 8.20 -7.92
C TRP A 64 -6.47 8.39 -8.29
N ARG A 65 -6.75 8.51 -9.58
CA ARG A 65 -8.09 8.50 -10.15
C ARG A 65 -8.27 7.27 -11.01
N HIS A 66 -9.40 6.65 -10.85
CA HIS A 66 -9.80 5.47 -11.60
C HIS A 66 -11.16 5.68 -12.25
N ASP A 67 -11.23 5.40 -13.54
CA ASP A 67 -12.45 5.11 -14.26
C ASP A 67 -12.27 3.82 -15.11
N PRO A 68 -13.32 3.28 -15.72
CA PRO A 68 -13.23 2.01 -16.47
C PRO A 68 -12.23 2.00 -17.63
N GLN A 69 -11.80 3.15 -18.11
CA GLN A 69 -10.94 3.30 -19.28
C GLN A 69 -9.52 3.73 -18.91
N LEU A 70 -9.36 4.39 -17.76
CA LEU A 70 -8.13 5.07 -17.41
C LEU A 70 -7.85 5.03 -15.90
N ASP A 71 -6.65 4.63 -15.55
CA ASP A 71 -6.05 4.86 -14.24
C ASP A 71 -5.01 5.99 -14.34
N GLU A 72 -5.18 7.07 -13.59
CA GLU A 72 -4.22 8.17 -13.51
C GLU A 72 -3.62 8.23 -12.11
N LEU A 73 -2.31 8.02 -12.03
CA LEU A 73 -1.54 8.15 -10.78
C LEU A 73 -0.61 9.35 -10.89
N ASP A 74 -0.64 10.20 -9.88
CA ASP A 74 0.28 11.30 -9.70
C ASP A 74 1.11 11.03 -8.43
N LEU A 75 2.38 10.72 -8.62
CA LEU A 75 3.32 10.37 -7.55
C LEU A 75 4.30 11.52 -7.33
N VAL A 76 4.40 12.00 -6.10
CA VAL A 76 5.27 13.12 -5.75
C VAL A 76 6.17 12.74 -4.59
N GLY A 77 7.47 12.91 -4.78
CA GLY A 77 8.47 12.66 -3.76
C GLY A 77 8.43 13.65 -2.58
N PRO A 78 9.21 13.38 -1.54
CA PRO A 78 9.28 14.26 -0.36
C PRO A 78 9.60 15.71 -0.75
N LEU A 79 8.96 16.66 -0.07
CA LEU A 79 9.13 18.11 -0.31
C LEU A 79 8.77 18.56 -1.73
N GLY A 80 7.97 17.77 -2.46
CA GLY A 80 7.57 18.10 -3.83
C GLY A 80 8.63 17.81 -4.89
N GLN A 81 9.69 17.12 -4.55
CA GLN A 81 10.76 16.77 -5.48
C GLN A 81 10.43 15.47 -6.23
N GLY A 82 10.71 15.47 -7.53
CA GLY A 82 10.49 14.29 -8.37
C GLY A 82 9.00 13.94 -8.48
N ARG A 83 8.32 14.46 -9.50
CA ARG A 83 6.93 14.14 -9.82
C ARG A 83 6.89 13.17 -10.98
N VAL A 84 6.13 12.10 -10.85
CA VAL A 84 5.89 11.13 -11.91
C VAL A 84 4.38 10.95 -12.08
N LYS A 85 3.88 11.18 -13.28
CA LYS A 85 2.51 10.85 -13.68
C LYS A 85 2.49 9.58 -14.48
N ILE A 86 1.59 8.68 -14.11
CA ILE A 86 1.39 7.41 -14.79
C ILE A 86 -0.06 7.36 -15.22
N SER A 87 -0.29 7.14 -16.52
CA SER A 87 -1.61 6.92 -17.08
C SER A 87 -1.66 5.51 -17.66
N VAL A 88 -2.61 4.71 -17.22
CA VAL A 88 -2.77 3.31 -17.62
C VAL A 88 -4.14 3.12 -18.28
N THR A 89 -4.12 2.68 -19.51
CA THR A 89 -5.31 2.22 -20.24
C THR A 89 -5.23 0.70 -20.47
N SER A 90 -6.21 0.12 -21.13
CA SER A 90 -6.19 -1.32 -21.45
C SER A 90 -4.98 -1.76 -22.30
N ASN A 91 -4.39 -0.87 -23.09
CA ASN A 91 -3.38 -1.21 -24.07
C ASN A 91 -2.07 -0.44 -23.93
N GLN A 92 -2.05 0.59 -23.10
CA GLN A 92 -0.95 1.54 -23.08
C GLN A 92 -0.67 2.07 -21.68
N VAL A 93 0.61 2.26 -21.39
CA VAL A 93 1.09 2.98 -20.21
C VAL A 93 1.86 4.21 -20.65
N VAL A 94 1.52 5.35 -20.08
CA VAL A 94 2.28 6.60 -20.27
C VAL A 94 2.93 6.97 -18.96
N VAL A 95 4.23 7.18 -18.97
CA VAL A 95 5.01 7.68 -17.84
C VAL A 95 5.57 9.05 -18.18
N ASP A 96 5.27 10.04 -17.36
CA ASP A 96 5.71 11.43 -17.52
C ASP A 96 6.39 11.88 -16.21
N ASP A 97 7.69 12.12 -16.26
CA ASP A 97 8.52 12.57 -15.12
C ASP A 97 8.75 14.09 -15.10
N GLY A 98 8.09 14.80 -15.99
CA GLY A 98 8.20 16.24 -16.16
C GLY A 98 9.29 16.66 -17.16
N ASP A 99 10.33 15.87 -17.32
CA ASP A 99 11.42 16.11 -18.30
C ASP A 99 11.18 15.29 -19.58
N SER A 100 10.55 14.15 -19.45
CA SER A 100 10.26 13.23 -20.56
C SER A 100 8.89 12.61 -20.42
N ARG A 101 8.26 12.34 -21.56
CA ARG A 101 7.02 11.59 -21.66
C ARG A 101 7.25 10.34 -22.51
N LYS A 102 7.15 9.18 -21.90
CA LYS A 102 7.36 7.89 -22.55
C LYS A 102 6.04 7.15 -22.65
N VAL A 103 5.83 6.51 -23.79
CA VAL A 103 4.63 5.74 -24.08
C VAL A 103 5.04 4.30 -24.35
N PHE A 104 4.38 3.36 -23.69
CA PHE A 104 4.66 1.94 -23.78
C PHE A 104 3.39 1.18 -24.11
N ASP A 105 3.49 0.25 -25.06
CA ASP A 105 2.42 -0.70 -25.36
C ASP A 105 2.71 -2.01 -24.63
N GLY A 106 1.69 -2.56 -23.93
CA GLY A 106 1.81 -3.84 -23.25
C GLY A 106 1.19 -3.89 -21.87
N GLN A 107 1.62 -4.87 -21.07
CA GLN A 107 1.07 -5.11 -19.74
C GLN A 107 1.55 -4.07 -18.73
N ALA A 108 0.61 -3.41 -18.07
CA ALA A 108 0.87 -2.30 -17.17
C ALA A 108 1.81 -2.68 -16.01
N ASN A 109 1.59 -3.84 -15.38
CA ASN A 109 2.43 -4.27 -14.24
C ASN A 109 3.90 -4.40 -14.63
N ALA A 110 4.21 -5.00 -15.79
CA ALA A 110 5.57 -5.19 -16.26
C ALA A 110 6.25 -3.85 -16.57
N ILE A 111 5.54 -2.97 -17.27
CA ILE A 111 6.05 -1.65 -17.67
C ILE A 111 6.31 -0.79 -16.42
N ILE A 112 5.37 -0.74 -15.50
CA ILE A 112 5.50 0.07 -14.27
C ILE A 112 6.66 -0.46 -13.42
N SER A 113 6.78 -1.78 -13.28
CA SER A 113 7.88 -2.40 -12.55
C SER A 113 9.24 -2.06 -13.16
N GLU A 114 9.36 -2.11 -14.49
CA GLU A 114 10.60 -1.75 -15.19
C GLU A 114 10.94 -0.26 -15.04
N GLN A 115 9.94 0.63 -15.17
CA GLN A 115 10.18 2.07 -15.14
C GLN A 115 10.41 2.62 -13.72
N LEU A 116 9.76 2.05 -12.70
CA LEU A 116 9.91 2.47 -11.31
C LEU A 116 10.97 1.65 -10.55
N GLY A 117 11.43 0.52 -11.09
CA GLY A 117 12.31 -0.40 -10.40
C GLY A 117 11.67 -1.15 -9.22
N LEU A 118 10.33 -1.13 -9.11
CA LEU A 118 9.58 -1.68 -7.99
C LEU A 118 8.39 -2.50 -8.50
N ASP A 119 8.15 -3.68 -7.88
CA ASP A 119 7.00 -4.53 -8.22
C ASP A 119 5.71 -3.89 -7.70
N LEU A 120 4.97 -3.20 -8.57
CA LEU A 120 3.70 -2.57 -8.29
C LEU A 120 2.59 -3.22 -9.13
N PRO A 121 1.78 -4.13 -8.55
CA PRO A 121 0.73 -4.85 -9.28
C PRO A 121 -0.50 -3.97 -9.48
N ILE A 122 -0.39 -2.92 -10.31
CA ILE A 122 -1.40 -1.87 -10.47
C ILE A 122 -2.78 -2.40 -10.86
N GLU A 123 -2.81 -3.46 -11.68
CA GLU A 123 -4.06 -4.07 -12.15
C GLU A 123 -4.87 -4.74 -11.04
N SER A 124 -4.23 -5.30 -10.03
CA SER A 124 -4.89 -5.87 -8.85
C SER A 124 -5.01 -4.83 -7.74
N LEU A 125 -4.03 -3.95 -7.61
CA LEU A 125 -3.98 -2.93 -6.58
C LEU A 125 -5.20 -2.00 -6.62
N LYS A 126 -5.76 -1.70 -7.80
CA LYS A 126 -6.99 -0.89 -7.95
C LYS A 126 -8.23 -1.50 -7.27
N TYR A 127 -8.25 -2.82 -7.07
CA TYR A 127 -9.26 -3.51 -6.27
C TYR A 127 -8.86 -3.53 -4.79
N TRP A 128 -7.58 -3.82 -4.52
CA TRP A 128 -7.10 -3.93 -3.14
C TRP A 128 -7.23 -2.62 -2.36
N VAL A 129 -7.04 -1.47 -3.01
CA VAL A 129 -7.23 -0.17 -2.35
C VAL A 129 -8.68 0.03 -1.89
N LEU A 130 -9.66 -0.54 -2.58
CA LEU A 130 -11.07 -0.53 -2.19
C LEU A 130 -11.41 -1.53 -1.07
N GLY A 131 -10.48 -2.39 -0.66
CA GLY A 131 -10.73 -3.42 0.35
C GLY A 131 -11.23 -4.75 -0.21
N VAL A 132 -11.14 -4.96 -1.53
CA VAL A 132 -11.65 -6.17 -2.19
C VAL A 132 -10.56 -6.86 -3.02
N SER A 133 -10.73 -8.16 -3.25
CA SER A 133 -9.85 -8.92 -4.13
C SER A 133 -10.11 -8.59 -5.60
N ASP A 134 -9.09 -8.75 -6.45
CA ASP A 134 -9.25 -8.72 -7.90
C ASP A 134 -10.15 -9.90 -8.34
N PRO A 135 -11.34 -9.65 -8.92
CA PRO A 135 -12.29 -10.70 -9.27
C PRO A 135 -11.81 -11.67 -10.36
N ARG A 136 -10.75 -11.30 -11.09
CA ARG A 136 -10.15 -12.11 -12.16
C ARG A 136 -9.23 -13.21 -11.64
N LEU A 137 -8.82 -13.14 -10.36
CA LEU A 137 -7.80 -14.00 -9.76
C LEU A 137 -8.35 -14.72 -8.53
N ALA A 138 -7.93 -15.96 -8.33
CA ALA A 138 -8.23 -16.69 -7.11
C ALA A 138 -7.57 -16.02 -5.90
N PHE A 139 -8.24 -16.08 -4.75
CA PHE A 139 -7.73 -15.57 -3.49
C PHE A 139 -8.03 -16.55 -2.34
N THR A 140 -7.32 -16.38 -1.24
CA THR A 140 -7.59 -17.09 0.03
C THR A 140 -7.74 -16.05 1.13
N GLU A 141 -8.89 -16.09 1.82
CA GLU A 141 -9.16 -15.18 2.93
C GLU A 141 -8.19 -15.40 4.09
N GLN A 142 -7.78 -14.29 4.71
CA GLN A 142 -6.87 -14.25 5.84
C GLN A 142 -7.40 -13.29 6.91
N PRO A 143 -7.04 -13.45 8.18
CA PRO A 143 -7.41 -12.47 9.21
C PRO A 143 -7.00 -11.04 8.84
N GLY A 144 -8.00 -10.17 8.68
CA GLY A 144 -7.81 -8.78 8.31
C GLY A 144 -7.37 -8.53 6.87
N GLY A 145 -7.65 -9.49 5.94
CA GLY A 145 -7.30 -9.34 4.54
C GLY A 145 -7.41 -10.63 3.72
N PHE A 146 -6.53 -10.81 2.76
CA PHE A 146 -6.49 -12.00 1.91
C PHE A 146 -5.11 -12.19 1.27
N TYR A 147 -4.89 -13.40 0.76
CA TYR A 147 -3.73 -13.74 -0.07
C TYR A 147 -4.18 -13.86 -1.53
N GLN A 148 -3.56 -13.15 -2.44
CA GLN A 148 -3.88 -13.17 -3.87
C GLN A 148 -2.64 -12.90 -4.72
N ALA A 149 -2.44 -13.66 -5.81
CA ALA A 149 -1.34 -13.49 -6.77
C ALA A 149 0.07 -13.44 -6.13
N GLY A 150 0.27 -14.16 -5.03
CA GLY A 150 1.54 -14.14 -4.29
C GLY A 150 1.65 -13.01 -3.26
N TRP A 151 0.67 -12.12 -3.18
CA TRP A 151 0.64 -11.01 -2.24
C TRP A 151 -0.24 -11.30 -1.05
N LEU A 152 0.25 -10.97 0.15
CA LEU A 152 -0.53 -10.93 1.38
C LEU A 152 -1.02 -9.50 1.60
N VAL A 153 -2.28 -9.28 1.32
CA VAL A 153 -2.95 -7.97 1.50
C VAL A 153 -3.58 -7.93 2.89
N ARG A 154 -3.30 -6.87 3.65
CA ARG A 154 -3.85 -6.65 4.99
C ARG A 154 -4.34 -5.23 5.18
N TYR A 155 -5.48 -5.10 5.83
CA TYR A 155 -6.07 -3.84 6.22
C TYR A 155 -5.82 -3.59 7.71
N ARG A 156 -5.33 -2.40 8.04
CA ARG A 156 -4.94 -2.02 9.39
C ARG A 156 -5.90 -1.02 10.02
N GLU A 157 -6.54 -0.24 9.20
CA GLU A 157 -7.49 0.79 9.61
C GLU A 157 -8.48 1.01 8.47
N MET A 158 -9.76 1.12 8.84
CA MET A 158 -10.84 1.44 7.91
C MET A 158 -11.36 2.85 8.23
N GLN A 159 -12.12 3.45 7.31
CA GLN A 159 -12.76 4.75 7.48
C GLN A 159 -14.11 4.76 6.76
N ASP A 160 -15.06 5.51 7.32
CA ASP A 160 -16.36 5.70 6.70
C ASP A 160 -16.27 6.74 5.59
N VAL A 161 -16.82 6.41 4.43
CA VAL A 161 -16.87 7.24 3.23
C VAL A 161 -18.28 7.12 2.64
N ASN A 162 -19.09 8.16 2.76
CA ASN A 162 -20.51 8.14 2.43
C ASN A 162 -21.25 7.00 3.18
N SER A 163 -21.80 6.02 2.46
CA SER A 163 -22.48 4.84 3.03
C SER A 163 -21.57 3.62 3.15
N ASP A 164 -20.31 3.72 2.72
CA ASP A 164 -19.37 2.62 2.67
C ASP A 164 -18.26 2.77 3.70
N THR A 165 -17.62 1.64 4.03
CA THR A 165 -16.41 1.61 4.83
C THR A 165 -15.25 1.23 3.93
N LEU A 166 -14.27 2.10 3.78
CA LEU A 166 -13.12 1.92 2.89
C LEU A 166 -11.80 1.82 3.67
N PRO A 167 -10.77 1.21 3.09
CA PRO A 167 -9.44 1.19 3.70
C PRO A 167 -8.89 2.60 3.94
N LYS A 168 -8.39 2.85 5.16
CA LYS A 168 -7.56 3.99 5.49
C LYS A 168 -6.09 3.63 5.50
N LYS A 169 -5.77 2.43 5.99
CA LYS A 169 -4.38 1.91 5.97
C LYS A 169 -4.36 0.47 5.50
N MET A 170 -3.59 0.21 4.47
CA MET A 170 -3.34 -1.15 3.99
C MET A 170 -1.86 -1.43 3.79
N THR A 171 -1.52 -2.71 3.79
CA THR A 171 -0.22 -3.24 3.37
C THR A 171 -0.42 -4.38 2.40
N ALA A 172 0.48 -4.52 1.41
CA ALA A 172 0.59 -5.70 0.59
C ALA A 172 2.05 -6.15 0.57
N GLU A 173 2.30 -7.43 0.82
CA GLU A 173 3.64 -7.99 0.97
C GLU A 173 3.79 -9.24 0.11
N LYS A 174 4.90 -9.30 -0.65
CA LYS A 174 5.28 -10.45 -1.47
C LYS A 174 6.79 -10.58 -1.46
N ASP A 175 7.30 -11.71 -0.97
CA ASP A 175 8.73 -11.95 -0.81
C ASP A 175 9.40 -10.81 -0.03
N LYS A 176 10.18 -9.98 -0.70
CA LYS A 176 10.86 -8.81 -0.14
C LYS A 176 10.15 -7.49 -0.47
N ALA A 177 9.23 -7.52 -1.43
CA ALA A 177 8.47 -6.34 -1.82
C ALA A 177 7.38 -6.03 -0.80
N ARG A 178 7.26 -4.76 -0.45
CA ARG A 178 6.25 -4.25 0.47
C ARG A 178 5.65 -2.97 -0.07
N ILE A 179 4.33 -2.94 -0.10
CA ILE A 179 3.52 -1.76 -0.38
C ILE A 179 2.80 -1.37 0.90
N LYS A 180 2.85 -0.10 1.26
CA LYS A 180 2.04 0.48 2.33
C LYS A 180 1.32 1.70 1.79
N LEU A 181 0.01 1.70 1.89
CA LEU A 181 -0.84 2.83 1.49
C LEU A 181 -1.57 3.36 2.71
N ILE A 182 -1.56 4.68 2.87
CA ILE A 182 -2.40 5.43 3.81
C ILE A 182 -3.22 6.38 2.96
N VAL A 183 -4.55 6.23 3.01
CA VAL A 183 -5.49 7.08 2.30
C VAL A 183 -5.97 8.17 3.24
N ASP A 184 -5.68 9.41 2.86
CA ASP A 184 -6.08 10.59 3.62
C ASP A 184 -7.48 11.07 3.18
N GLN A 185 -7.83 10.92 1.89
CA GLN A 185 -9.12 11.29 1.33
C GLN A 185 -9.59 10.30 0.25
N TRP A 186 -10.90 10.00 0.26
CA TRP A 186 -11.61 9.26 -0.78
C TRP A 186 -12.63 10.14 -1.49
N ILE A 187 -12.83 9.89 -2.78
CA ILE A 187 -13.91 10.45 -3.59
C ILE A 187 -14.54 9.27 -4.36
N LEU A 188 -15.81 8.98 -4.08
CA LEU A 188 -16.61 8.00 -4.81
C LEU A 188 -17.65 8.73 -5.67
N SER A 189 -17.85 8.28 -6.93
CA SER A 189 -18.80 8.86 -7.89
C SER A 189 -19.67 7.79 -8.55
#